data_9f6bc48f86e5cca3e83e193c801d5a45
#
_entry.id   9f6bc48f86e5cca3e83e193c801d5a45
#
_cell.length_a   1.000
_cell.length_b   1.000
_cell.length_c   1.000
_cell.angle_alpha   90.00
_cell.angle_beta   90.00
_cell.angle_gamma   90.00
#
_symmetry.space_group_name_H-M   'P 1'
#
loop_
_entity.id
_entity.type
_entity.pdbx_description
1 polymer ?
#
loop_
_entity_poly.entity_id
_entity_poly.type
_entity_poly.pdbx_seq_one_letter_code
_entity_poly.pdbx_strand_id
1 'polypeptide(L)'
;MTEVAKRIEKLRALMAEQNIDAYVVPTADFHQSEYVGEHFKARKFITGFSGSYGTAVIAKDDAGLWTDGRYFTQALTEMEGSGVRLMKMFVDDTPSTTEWLAQKIPEGGKVAFDGRVLSMGEGQEYEEVLGAKNITIEYEVDLIDQIWEDRPSLSKKPCFFLEDKYTGENVASKLKRVREKMAEYGATVHLIASLDDNAWLLNFRGDDIDFFPLVLDYVIVRKDSVDLYIDDSKLNDRIREEMAKNNVNIHPYNDIYEDAKKIGADEVALIDPMKMNYALYKSLPCKVVEGANPTILMKAIKNAVEIENIKNAELKDSIALTKFIYWVKKNYDKMEITELSASDKLTALRAEQEGYIRDSFEPLQAFGEHAAMMHYAPSKETDVVLKEGGMLLSDTGGGYYEGSTDITRTTVLGHITPELKKYYTAVYRAMQHLSAANFLYGNHGWSLDVLARQPIWDMNKDFQCGTGHGFGYLGSIHEPPTGFRWYIVPSKNEHHQFDPGMVITDEQIGRAHV
;
A
#
# COMPACT_ATOMS: atom_id res chain seq x y z
N MET A 1 5.81 33.03 3.48
CA MET A 1 6.02 31.72 4.15
C MET A 1 4.80 30.87 3.84
N THR A 2 5.00 29.68 3.26
CA THR A 2 3.92 28.72 2.96
C THR A 2 3.34 28.14 4.26
N GLU A 3 2.15 27.56 4.20
CA GLU A 3 1.56 26.87 5.37
C GLU A 3 2.46 25.70 5.84
N VAL A 4 3.08 24.99 4.92
CA VAL A 4 4.05 23.92 5.23
C VAL A 4 5.23 24.49 6.03
N ALA A 5 5.83 25.59 5.59
CA ALA A 5 6.94 26.21 6.32
C ALA A 5 6.55 26.62 7.75
N LYS A 6 5.31 27.12 7.95
CA LYS A 6 4.80 27.44 9.30
C LYS A 6 4.64 26.18 10.18
N ARG A 7 4.15 25.07 9.59
CA ARG A 7 4.01 23.78 10.29
C ARG A 7 5.38 23.24 10.72
N ILE A 8 6.38 23.33 9.85
CA ILE A 8 7.76 22.94 10.15
C ILE A 8 8.34 23.78 11.31
N GLU A 9 8.08 25.10 11.34
CA GLU A 9 8.50 25.95 12.45
C GLU A 9 7.83 25.57 13.77
N LYS A 10 6.51 25.29 13.76
CA LYS A 10 5.80 24.77 14.95
C LYS A 10 6.42 23.46 15.43
N LEU A 11 6.70 22.52 14.52
CA LEU A 11 7.33 21.25 14.86
C LEU A 11 8.73 21.46 15.47
N ARG A 12 9.55 22.32 14.87
CA ARG A 12 10.90 22.65 15.39
C ARG A 12 10.85 23.28 16.78
N ALA A 13 9.85 24.09 17.08
CA ALA A 13 9.64 24.65 18.41
C ALA A 13 9.39 23.55 19.46
N LEU A 14 8.49 22.59 19.16
CA LEU A 14 8.24 21.44 20.04
C LEU A 14 9.47 20.54 20.18
N MET A 15 10.21 20.31 19.09
CA MET A 15 11.47 19.57 19.14
C MET A 15 12.49 20.23 20.08
N ALA A 16 12.59 21.57 20.03
CA ALA A 16 13.50 22.32 20.90
C ALA A 16 13.10 22.21 22.40
N GLU A 17 11.81 22.28 22.72
CA GLU A 17 11.28 22.10 24.06
C GLU A 17 11.59 20.72 24.65
N GLN A 18 11.61 19.67 23.80
CA GLN A 18 11.86 18.28 24.19
C GLN A 18 13.30 17.80 23.93
N ASN A 19 14.21 18.72 23.56
CA ASN A 19 15.60 18.44 23.22
C ASN A 19 15.75 17.36 22.11
N ILE A 20 14.88 17.40 21.10
CA ILE A 20 14.91 16.52 19.92
C ILE A 20 15.69 17.23 18.81
N ASP A 21 16.64 16.53 18.19
CA ASP A 21 17.47 17.06 17.11
C ASP A 21 16.88 16.83 15.73
N ALA A 22 16.15 15.72 15.55
CA ALA A 22 15.38 15.44 14.33
C ALA A 22 14.12 14.63 14.65
N TYR A 23 13.07 14.84 13.81
CA TYR A 23 11.80 14.10 13.88
C TYR A 23 11.51 13.45 12.54
N VAL A 24 11.17 12.14 12.57
CA VAL A 24 10.91 11.33 11.36
C VAL A 24 9.41 11.11 11.19
N VAL A 25 8.91 11.32 9.98
CA VAL A 25 7.48 11.18 9.63
C VAL A 25 7.34 10.36 8.34
N PRO A 26 7.13 9.05 8.43
CA PRO A 26 6.92 8.19 7.27
C PRO A 26 5.50 8.32 6.71
N THR A 27 5.29 7.80 5.51
CA THR A 27 3.95 7.44 5.03
C THR A 27 3.63 6.05 5.59
N ALA A 28 2.96 6.01 6.71
CA ALA A 28 2.51 4.76 7.33
C ALA A 28 1.35 5.02 8.29
N ASP A 29 0.56 3.98 8.53
CA ASP A 29 -0.36 3.89 9.66
C ASP A 29 0.21 2.96 10.74
N PHE A 30 -0.56 2.68 11.78
CA PHE A 30 -0.13 1.78 12.86
C PHE A 30 -0.02 0.31 12.43
N HIS A 31 -0.40 -0.02 11.20
CA HIS A 31 -0.52 -1.34 10.62
C HIS A 31 0.45 -1.60 9.46
N GLN A 32 1.29 -0.61 9.12
CA GLN A 32 2.21 -0.64 7.99
C GLN A 32 1.49 -0.90 6.65
N SER A 33 0.32 -0.27 6.48
CA SER A 33 -0.45 -0.30 5.24
C SER A 33 0.24 0.53 4.15
N GLU A 34 0.12 0.11 2.89
CA GLU A 34 0.67 0.87 1.75
C GLU A 34 -0.08 2.19 1.53
N TYR A 35 -1.40 2.16 1.69
CA TYR A 35 -2.27 3.33 1.64
C TYR A 35 -2.87 3.57 3.02
N VAL A 36 -2.96 4.82 3.40
CA VAL A 36 -3.32 5.19 4.77
C VAL A 36 -4.59 6.06 4.81
N GLY A 37 -5.40 5.86 5.83
CA GLY A 37 -6.55 6.73 6.10
C GLY A 37 -6.15 8.16 6.44
N GLU A 38 -7.12 9.10 6.37
CA GLU A 38 -6.87 10.54 6.53
C GLU A 38 -6.16 10.91 7.84
N HIS A 39 -6.44 10.21 8.94
CA HIS A 39 -5.76 10.40 10.22
C HIS A 39 -4.23 10.25 10.13
N PHE A 40 -3.77 9.38 9.26
CA PHE A 40 -2.36 9.00 9.13
C PHE A 40 -1.59 9.78 8.06
N LYS A 41 -2.21 10.77 7.41
CA LYS A 41 -1.56 11.60 6.39
C LYS A 41 -0.60 12.65 6.98
N ALA A 42 0.09 12.31 8.08
CA ALA A 42 1.03 13.17 8.80
C ALA A 42 2.18 13.68 7.92
N ARG A 43 2.74 12.82 7.05
CA ARG A 43 3.80 13.19 6.13
C ARG A 43 3.29 14.23 5.10
N LYS A 44 2.07 14.05 4.56
CA LYS A 44 1.43 15.05 3.68
C LYS A 44 1.21 16.37 4.43
N PHE A 45 0.74 16.31 5.66
CA PHE A 45 0.51 17.51 6.50
C PHE A 45 1.80 18.30 6.67
N ILE A 46 2.94 17.68 6.99
CA ILE A 46 4.19 18.38 7.31
C ILE A 46 5.01 18.78 6.07
N THR A 47 4.81 18.15 4.90
CA THR A 47 5.60 18.42 3.69
C THR A 47 4.80 19.07 2.56
N GLY A 48 3.47 18.92 2.54
CA GLY A 48 2.61 19.27 1.40
C GLY A 48 2.60 18.22 0.28
N PHE A 49 3.52 17.24 0.28
CA PHE A 49 3.59 16.20 -0.73
C PHE A 49 2.45 15.20 -0.57
N SER A 50 1.69 14.91 -1.64
CA SER A 50 0.49 14.07 -1.60
C SER A 50 0.72 12.61 -2.02
N GLY A 51 1.85 12.27 -2.66
CA GLY A 51 2.15 10.91 -3.13
C GLY A 51 2.03 9.85 -2.03
N SER A 52 1.83 8.60 -2.39
CA SER A 52 1.53 7.53 -1.43
C SER A 52 2.76 6.92 -0.74
N TYR A 53 3.98 7.30 -1.12
CA TYR A 53 5.20 6.73 -0.53
C TYR A 53 6.27 7.80 -0.28
N GLY A 54 6.85 7.75 0.92
CA GLY A 54 8.00 8.59 1.28
C GLY A 54 8.10 8.82 2.79
N THR A 55 9.30 9.21 3.21
CA THR A 55 9.62 9.54 4.61
C THR A 55 10.16 10.96 4.69
N ALA A 56 9.53 11.79 5.50
CA ALA A 56 10.05 13.11 5.80
C ALA A 56 10.94 13.06 7.04
N VAL A 57 12.06 13.77 7.01
CA VAL A 57 12.92 13.99 8.18
C VAL A 57 13.07 15.48 8.37
N ILE A 58 12.68 15.96 9.55
CA ILE A 58 12.77 17.37 9.93
C ILE A 58 13.84 17.49 11.01
N ALA A 59 14.97 18.13 10.68
CA ALA A 59 16.01 18.49 11.63
C ALA A 59 15.91 19.97 12.03
N LYS A 60 16.69 20.40 13.02
CA LYS A 60 16.69 21.77 13.55
C LYS A 60 16.86 22.85 12.47
N ASP A 61 17.70 22.58 11.47
CA ASP A 61 18.12 23.54 10.43
C ASP A 61 17.90 23.05 9.00
N ASP A 62 17.37 21.82 8.82
CA ASP A 62 17.21 21.18 7.51
C ASP A 62 15.92 20.32 7.48
N ALA A 63 15.44 20.02 6.27
CA ALA A 63 14.31 19.11 6.10
C ALA A 63 14.42 18.39 4.74
N GLY A 64 14.16 17.09 4.74
CA GLY A 64 14.19 16.27 3.53
C GLY A 64 12.99 15.35 3.43
N LEU A 65 12.56 15.08 2.19
CA LEU A 65 11.60 14.04 1.85
C LEU A 65 12.29 12.99 0.98
N TRP A 66 12.41 11.78 1.48
CA TRP A 66 12.84 10.61 0.71
C TRP A 66 11.65 9.97 0.03
N THR A 67 11.68 9.88 -1.30
CA THR A 67 10.68 9.17 -2.10
C THR A 67 11.33 8.55 -3.33
N ASP A 68 10.63 7.63 -4.01
CA ASP A 68 11.17 6.91 -5.16
C ASP A 68 10.83 7.56 -6.52
N GLY A 69 11.32 6.98 -7.62
CA GLY A 69 11.24 7.53 -8.97
C GLY A 69 9.82 7.78 -9.48
N ARG A 70 8.82 7.11 -8.93
CA ARG A 70 7.41 7.33 -9.29
C ARG A 70 6.95 8.77 -8.99
N TYR A 71 7.59 9.42 -8.02
CA TYR A 71 7.12 10.68 -7.43
C TYR A 71 8.07 11.86 -7.58
N PHE A 72 9.23 11.72 -8.20
CA PHE A 72 10.22 12.82 -8.26
C PHE A 72 9.64 14.12 -8.84
N THR A 73 8.91 14.03 -9.95
CA THR A 73 8.31 15.19 -10.59
C THR A 73 7.23 15.82 -9.73
N GLN A 74 6.33 15.00 -9.19
CA GLN A 74 5.24 15.45 -8.33
C GLN A 74 5.76 16.13 -7.06
N ALA A 75 6.74 15.50 -6.38
CA ALA A 75 7.32 16.05 -5.16
C ALA A 75 7.99 17.40 -5.38
N LEU A 76 8.71 17.59 -6.50
CA LEU A 76 9.31 18.88 -6.83
C LEU A 76 8.28 19.99 -7.00
N THR A 77 7.15 19.68 -7.63
CA THR A 77 6.06 20.64 -7.86
C THR A 77 5.32 20.97 -6.58
N GLU A 78 4.90 19.95 -5.83
CA GLU A 78 4.05 20.14 -4.64
C GLU A 78 4.81 20.76 -3.45
N MET A 79 6.12 20.50 -3.33
CA MET A 79 6.94 21.04 -2.24
C MET A 79 7.61 22.39 -2.57
N GLU A 80 7.31 23.01 -3.70
CA GLU A 80 7.91 24.29 -4.06
C GLU A 80 7.66 25.35 -2.97
N GLY A 81 8.73 26.00 -2.51
CA GLY A 81 8.67 27.02 -1.44
C GLY A 81 8.39 26.49 -0.03
N SER A 82 8.32 25.18 0.18
CA SER A 82 8.10 24.56 1.50
C SER A 82 9.35 24.60 2.41
N GLY A 83 10.54 24.64 1.83
CA GLY A 83 11.81 24.46 2.54
C GLY A 83 12.20 22.98 2.74
N VAL A 84 11.41 22.04 2.20
CA VAL A 84 11.73 20.60 2.23
C VAL A 84 12.46 20.21 0.94
N ARG A 85 13.61 19.56 1.06
CA ARG A 85 14.39 19.08 -0.08
C ARG A 85 13.93 17.69 -0.52
N LEU A 86 13.86 17.46 -1.85
CA LEU A 86 13.67 16.12 -2.39
C LEU A 86 14.96 15.32 -2.28
N MET A 87 14.88 14.18 -1.60
CA MET A 87 15.93 13.16 -1.48
C MET A 87 15.51 11.96 -2.34
N LYS A 88 16.19 11.79 -3.48
CA LYS A 88 15.82 10.79 -4.51
C LYS A 88 16.31 9.41 -4.12
N MET A 89 15.42 8.56 -3.61
CA MET A 89 15.76 7.17 -3.26
C MET A 89 16.28 6.40 -4.49
N PHE A 90 17.23 5.50 -4.23
CA PHE A 90 17.86 4.64 -5.26
C PHE A 90 18.61 5.39 -6.37
N VAL A 91 18.95 6.65 -6.12
CA VAL A 91 19.85 7.44 -6.99
C VAL A 91 21.19 7.57 -6.29
N ASP A 92 22.28 7.40 -7.06
CA ASP A 92 23.65 7.50 -6.56
C ASP A 92 23.87 8.79 -5.73
N ASP A 93 24.67 8.67 -4.69
CA ASP A 93 24.99 9.76 -3.75
C ASP A 93 23.82 10.27 -2.87
N THR A 94 22.65 9.67 -2.91
CA THR A 94 21.56 9.98 -1.97
C THR A 94 21.63 9.05 -0.75
N PRO A 95 21.99 9.55 0.45
CA PRO A 95 22.02 8.73 1.65
C PRO A 95 20.62 8.25 2.05
N SER A 96 20.50 7.11 2.69
CA SER A 96 19.27 6.68 3.35
C SER A 96 18.88 7.65 4.47
N THR A 97 17.67 7.53 5.00
CA THR A 97 17.22 8.33 6.16
C THR A 97 18.11 8.11 7.38
N THR A 98 18.48 6.86 7.65
CA THR A 98 19.35 6.47 8.78
C THR A 98 20.78 7.00 8.61
N GLU A 99 21.37 6.86 7.40
CA GLU A 99 22.69 7.40 7.07
C GLU A 99 22.72 8.93 7.16
N TRP A 100 21.68 9.60 6.64
CA TRP A 100 21.59 11.06 6.70
C TRP A 100 21.49 11.55 8.14
N LEU A 101 20.68 10.92 8.97
CA LEU A 101 20.55 11.23 10.39
C LEU A 101 21.88 11.00 11.11
N ALA A 102 22.55 9.88 10.87
CA ALA A 102 23.86 9.59 11.45
C ALA A 102 24.94 10.60 11.04
N GLN A 103 24.84 11.21 9.86
CA GLN A 103 25.75 12.29 9.42
C GLN A 103 25.36 13.65 10.03
N LYS A 104 24.08 13.96 10.13
CA LYS A 104 23.54 15.27 10.50
C LYS A 104 23.49 15.50 12.00
N ILE A 105 23.13 14.47 12.77
CA ILE A 105 22.91 14.59 14.22
C ILE A 105 24.25 14.40 14.95
N PRO A 106 24.57 15.28 15.93
CA PRO A 106 25.79 15.14 16.71
C PRO A 106 25.77 13.89 17.60
N GLU A 107 26.94 13.42 17.99
CA GLU A 107 27.08 12.36 18.99
C GLU A 107 26.36 12.75 20.28
N GLY A 108 25.60 11.80 20.86
CA GLY A 108 24.76 12.05 22.02
C GLY A 108 23.48 12.80 21.76
N GLY A 109 23.15 13.09 20.49
CA GLY A 109 21.90 13.73 20.10
C GLY A 109 20.67 12.83 20.26
N LYS A 110 19.49 13.36 19.92
CA LYS A 110 18.21 12.64 20.04
C LYS A 110 17.42 12.73 18.75
N VAL A 111 17.01 11.57 18.21
CA VAL A 111 16.06 11.43 17.10
C VAL A 111 14.73 10.92 17.65
N ALA A 112 13.62 11.44 17.17
CA ALA A 112 12.30 11.01 17.60
C ALA A 112 11.37 10.67 16.42
N PHE A 113 10.38 9.83 16.69
CA PHE A 113 9.28 9.46 15.81
C PHE A 113 8.13 8.85 16.63
N ASP A 114 6.96 8.77 16.04
CA ASP A 114 5.89 7.94 16.60
C ASP A 114 6.19 6.47 16.27
N GLY A 115 6.54 5.67 17.26
CA GLY A 115 6.87 4.25 17.10
C GLY A 115 5.72 3.39 16.58
N ARG A 116 4.51 3.92 16.58
CA ARG A 116 3.33 3.23 16.01
C ARG A 116 3.30 3.26 14.48
N VAL A 117 3.94 4.25 13.85
CA VAL A 117 4.00 4.40 12.38
C VAL A 117 5.31 3.95 11.76
N LEU A 118 6.27 3.46 12.55
CA LEU A 118 7.49 2.83 12.06
C LEU A 118 7.37 1.31 12.22
N SER A 119 7.85 0.53 11.25
CA SER A 119 7.91 -0.92 11.39
C SER A 119 8.98 -1.34 12.41
N MET A 120 8.85 -2.55 12.96
CA MET A 120 9.85 -3.15 13.83
C MET A 120 11.23 -3.18 13.16
N GLY A 121 11.29 -3.62 11.89
CA GLY A 121 12.54 -3.72 11.14
C GLY A 121 13.20 -2.36 10.92
N GLU A 122 12.43 -1.33 10.54
CA GLU A 122 12.95 0.03 10.44
C GLU A 122 13.42 0.56 11.78
N GLY A 123 12.65 0.37 12.84
CA GLY A 123 13.03 0.81 14.19
C GLY A 123 14.33 0.15 14.68
N GLN A 124 14.54 -1.13 14.38
CA GLN A 124 15.79 -1.85 14.68
C GLN A 124 16.97 -1.28 13.86
N GLU A 125 16.77 -0.95 12.58
CA GLU A 125 17.79 -0.30 11.76
C GLU A 125 18.18 1.08 12.34
N TYR A 126 17.20 1.87 12.78
CA TYR A 126 17.47 3.14 13.47
C TYR A 126 18.26 2.93 14.76
N GLU A 127 17.92 1.92 15.58
CA GLU A 127 18.67 1.58 16.80
C GLU A 127 20.12 1.22 16.50
N GLU A 128 20.36 0.38 15.48
CA GLU A 128 21.70 -0.06 15.10
C GLU A 128 22.57 1.11 14.60
N VAL A 129 22.06 1.83 13.58
CA VAL A 129 22.84 2.88 12.91
C VAL A 129 23.08 4.09 13.81
N LEU A 130 22.05 4.55 14.52
CA LEU A 130 22.15 5.73 15.38
C LEU A 130 22.83 5.40 16.70
N GLY A 131 22.61 4.22 17.25
CA GLY A 131 23.25 3.74 18.47
C GLY A 131 24.77 3.68 18.36
N ALA A 132 25.31 3.39 17.16
CA ALA A 132 26.76 3.42 16.89
C ALA A 132 27.40 4.81 17.12
N LYS A 133 26.59 5.87 17.16
CA LYS A 133 26.99 7.27 17.46
C LYS A 133 26.46 7.77 18.81
N ASN A 134 26.00 6.89 19.68
CA ASN A 134 25.35 7.24 20.94
C ASN A 134 24.15 8.19 20.78
N ILE A 135 23.51 8.22 19.60
CA ILE A 135 22.27 8.98 19.36
C ILE A 135 21.12 8.18 19.96
N THR A 136 20.31 8.83 20.79
CA THR A 136 19.16 8.21 21.45
C THR A 136 17.90 8.31 20.60
N ILE A 137 17.01 7.32 20.74
CA ILE A 137 15.73 7.30 20.05
C ILE A 137 14.60 7.52 21.05
N GLU A 138 13.71 8.46 20.74
CA GLU A 138 12.43 8.68 21.41
C GLU A 138 11.29 8.25 20.48
N TYR A 139 10.55 7.20 20.86
CA TYR A 139 9.52 6.61 19.99
C TYR A 139 8.10 6.64 20.57
N GLU A 140 7.92 7.17 21.78
CA GLU A 140 6.61 7.24 22.43
C GLU A 140 5.94 8.62 22.26
N VAL A 141 6.36 9.40 21.25
CA VAL A 141 5.91 10.77 21.05
C VAL A 141 5.37 11.02 19.64
N ASP A 142 4.12 11.46 19.53
CA ASP A 142 3.53 11.97 18.30
C ASP A 142 3.52 13.52 18.34
N LEU A 143 4.59 14.15 17.81
CA LEU A 143 4.69 15.60 17.73
C LEU A 143 3.77 16.19 16.66
N ILE A 144 3.38 15.41 15.66
CA ILE A 144 2.46 15.88 14.61
C ILE A 144 1.07 16.08 15.20
N ASP A 145 0.60 15.21 16.07
CA ASP A 145 -0.70 15.35 16.74
C ASP A 145 -0.79 16.65 17.55
N GLN A 146 0.32 17.10 18.12
CA GLN A 146 0.37 18.32 18.92
C GLN A 146 0.28 19.62 18.08
N ILE A 147 0.55 19.55 16.76
CA ILE A 147 0.50 20.72 15.88
C ILE A 147 -0.60 20.65 14.81
N TRP A 148 -1.23 19.48 14.65
CA TRP A 148 -2.31 19.29 13.68
C TRP A 148 -3.68 19.41 14.36
N GLU A 149 -4.11 20.65 14.58
CA GLU A 149 -5.30 21.00 15.37
C GLU A 149 -6.62 20.39 14.85
N ASP A 150 -6.74 20.22 13.54
CA ASP A 150 -7.90 19.64 12.83
C ASP A 150 -7.63 18.22 12.31
N ARG A 151 -6.74 17.46 12.94
CA ARG A 151 -6.42 16.09 12.54
C ARG A 151 -7.69 15.23 12.51
N PRO A 152 -8.00 14.59 11.37
CA PRO A 152 -9.15 13.70 11.29
C PRO A 152 -9.09 12.59 12.36
N SER A 153 -10.22 12.25 12.97
CA SER A 153 -10.28 11.10 13.88
C SER A 153 -10.09 9.78 13.13
N LEU A 154 -9.74 8.71 13.86
CA LEU A 154 -9.75 7.36 13.31
C LEU A 154 -11.15 7.02 12.76
N SER A 155 -11.19 6.33 11.63
CA SER A 155 -12.44 5.92 10.99
C SER A 155 -13.27 5.01 11.90
N LYS A 156 -14.59 5.20 11.86
CA LYS A 156 -15.61 4.37 12.55
C LYS A 156 -16.62 3.77 11.57
N LYS A 157 -16.23 3.64 10.30
CA LYS A 157 -17.09 3.09 9.27
C LYS A 157 -17.42 1.61 9.58
N PRO A 158 -18.63 1.13 9.25
CA PRO A 158 -19.06 -0.21 9.62
C PRO A 158 -18.33 -1.31 8.84
N CYS A 159 -18.20 -2.46 9.46
CA CYS A 159 -17.70 -3.69 8.83
C CYS A 159 -18.83 -4.54 8.26
N PHE A 160 -18.49 -5.42 7.31
CA PHE A 160 -19.37 -6.48 6.83
C PHE A 160 -18.63 -7.83 6.79
N PHE A 161 -19.37 -8.90 6.99
CA PHE A 161 -18.83 -10.27 6.91
C PHE A 161 -18.83 -10.73 5.45
N LEU A 162 -17.72 -11.30 4.99
CA LEU A 162 -17.59 -11.86 3.66
C LEU A 162 -17.91 -13.37 3.72
N GLU A 163 -19.05 -13.75 3.19
CA GLU A 163 -19.61 -15.11 3.28
C GLU A 163 -18.71 -16.17 2.61
N ASP A 164 -18.77 -17.40 3.10
CA ASP A 164 -17.95 -18.53 2.60
C ASP A 164 -18.12 -18.81 1.10
N LYS A 165 -19.26 -18.47 0.50
CA LYS A 165 -19.46 -18.55 -0.95
C LYS A 165 -18.50 -17.64 -1.76
N TYR A 166 -17.96 -16.60 -1.11
CA TYR A 166 -16.96 -15.72 -1.68
C TYR A 166 -15.55 -16.11 -1.28
N THR A 167 -15.32 -16.43 -0.01
CA THR A 167 -13.99 -16.73 0.53
C THR A 167 -13.53 -18.16 0.28
N GLY A 168 -14.47 -19.10 0.04
CA GLY A 168 -14.16 -20.52 -0.18
C GLY A 168 -13.61 -21.26 1.04
N GLU A 169 -13.30 -20.54 2.13
CA GLU A 169 -12.73 -21.10 3.36
C GLU A 169 -13.25 -20.33 4.58
N ASN A 170 -13.73 -21.04 5.60
CA ASN A 170 -14.23 -20.44 6.83
C ASN A 170 -13.09 -20.08 7.81
N VAL A 171 -13.40 -19.23 8.79
CA VAL A 171 -12.46 -18.73 9.80
C VAL A 171 -11.79 -19.86 10.58
N ALA A 172 -12.52 -20.89 10.99
CA ALA A 172 -11.97 -22.02 11.76
C ALA A 172 -10.86 -22.76 10.99
N SER A 173 -11.05 -22.99 9.69
CA SER A 173 -10.07 -23.63 8.82
C SER A 173 -8.80 -22.78 8.69
N LYS A 174 -8.94 -21.48 8.46
CA LYS A 174 -7.82 -20.54 8.36
C LYS A 174 -7.02 -20.46 9.65
N LEU A 175 -7.70 -20.34 10.80
CA LEU A 175 -7.05 -20.32 12.12
C LEU A 175 -6.28 -21.62 12.40
N LYS A 176 -6.82 -22.78 11.99
CA LYS A 176 -6.12 -24.06 12.12
C LYS A 176 -4.79 -24.03 11.34
N ARG A 177 -4.80 -23.60 10.09
CA ARG A 177 -3.60 -23.50 9.25
C ARG A 177 -2.55 -22.54 9.84
N VAL A 178 -2.98 -21.38 10.35
CA VAL A 178 -2.10 -20.41 11.01
C VAL A 178 -1.46 -21.03 12.26
N ARG A 179 -2.23 -21.73 13.10
CA ARG A 179 -1.71 -22.41 14.29
C ARG A 179 -0.70 -23.52 13.96
N GLU A 180 -0.91 -24.24 12.86
CA GLU A 180 0.05 -25.23 12.36
C GLU A 180 1.38 -24.55 12.00
N LYS A 181 1.34 -23.39 11.34
CA LYS A 181 2.55 -22.62 11.04
C LYS A 181 3.21 -22.01 12.27
N MET A 182 2.45 -21.50 13.22
CA MET A 182 2.99 -21.04 14.50
C MET A 182 3.80 -22.17 15.19
N ALA A 183 3.28 -23.41 15.17
CA ALA A 183 3.98 -24.54 15.75
C ALA A 183 5.31 -24.86 15.03
N GLU A 184 5.39 -24.70 13.71
CA GLU A 184 6.63 -24.85 12.95
C GLU A 184 7.71 -23.82 13.39
N TYR A 185 7.32 -22.59 13.76
CA TYR A 185 8.18 -21.57 14.33
C TYR A 185 8.47 -21.77 15.84
N GLY A 186 7.81 -22.75 16.47
CA GLY A 186 7.86 -22.90 17.93
C GLY A 186 7.18 -21.76 18.69
N ALA A 187 6.29 -21.01 18.03
CA ALA A 187 5.58 -19.88 18.60
C ALA A 187 4.31 -20.34 19.36
N THR A 188 4.04 -19.71 20.49
CA THR A 188 2.84 -19.92 21.31
C THR A 188 1.78 -18.85 21.10
N VAL A 189 2.23 -17.68 20.61
CA VAL A 189 1.39 -16.53 20.28
C VAL A 189 1.86 -15.90 18.98
N HIS A 190 0.91 -15.43 18.16
CA HIS A 190 1.20 -14.70 16.92
C HIS A 190 0.42 -13.39 16.91
N LEU A 191 1.15 -12.28 16.83
CA LEU A 191 0.57 -10.95 16.73
C LEU A 191 0.54 -10.52 15.27
N ILE A 192 -0.64 -10.15 14.78
CA ILE A 192 -0.85 -9.70 13.41
C ILE A 192 -1.34 -8.25 13.46
N ALA A 193 -0.54 -7.35 12.92
CA ALA A 193 -0.91 -5.95 12.79
C ALA A 193 -1.43 -5.62 11.38
N SER A 194 -1.03 -6.36 10.35
CA SER A 194 -1.41 -6.08 8.96
C SER A 194 -2.90 -6.31 8.71
N LEU A 195 -3.56 -5.27 8.21
CA LEU A 195 -5.02 -5.25 8.01
C LEU A 195 -5.49 -6.29 6.99
N ASP A 196 -4.74 -6.49 5.90
CA ASP A 196 -5.04 -7.50 4.88
C ASP A 196 -5.04 -8.91 5.43
N ASP A 197 -4.08 -9.21 6.30
CA ASP A 197 -3.94 -10.52 6.92
C ASP A 197 -5.10 -10.80 7.86
N ASN A 198 -5.48 -9.81 8.68
CA ASN A 198 -6.61 -9.90 9.59
C ASN A 198 -7.94 -10.02 8.84
N ALA A 199 -8.15 -9.21 7.81
CA ALA A 199 -9.33 -9.23 6.96
C ALA A 199 -9.50 -10.57 6.24
N TRP A 200 -8.41 -11.19 5.77
CA TRP A 200 -8.42 -12.53 5.20
C TRP A 200 -8.68 -13.60 6.26
N LEU A 201 -7.99 -13.54 7.40
CA LEU A 201 -8.07 -14.54 8.46
C LEU A 201 -9.48 -14.65 9.06
N LEU A 202 -10.12 -13.51 9.33
CA LEU A 202 -11.39 -13.42 10.03
C LEU A 202 -12.60 -13.18 9.09
N ASN A 203 -12.39 -13.19 7.77
CA ASN A 203 -13.46 -13.07 6.75
C ASN A 203 -14.35 -11.83 6.92
N PHE A 204 -13.83 -10.71 7.37
CA PHE A 204 -14.58 -9.45 7.38
C PHE A 204 -13.87 -8.34 6.60
N ARG A 205 -14.64 -7.36 6.18
CA ARG A 205 -14.18 -6.22 5.42
C ARG A 205 -14.80 -4.95 5.98
N GLY A 206 -14.23 -3.78 5.66
CA GLY A 206 -14.75 -2.49 6.10
C GLY A 206 -14.39 -1.37 5.14
N ASP A 207 -14.22 -0.15 5.67
CA ASP A 207 -14.04 1.04 4.84
C ASP A 207 -13.19 2.11 5.57
N ASP A 208 -12.17 1.69 6.31
CA ASP A 208 -11.32 2.63 7.05
C ASP A 208 -10.21 3.25 6.19
N ILE A 209 -9.88 2.59 5.08
CA ILE A 209 -8.91 3.07 4.09
C ILE A 209 -9.65 3.29 2.77
N ASP A 210 -9.43 4.43 2.14
CA ASP A 210 -10.05 4.75 0.87
C ASP A 210 -9.68 3.68 -0.18
N PHE A 211 -10.67 3.25 -0.96
CA PHE A 211 -10.59 2.20 -1.98
C PHE A 211 -10.35 0.78 -1.44
N PHE A 212 -9.65 0.60 -0.32
CA PHE A 212 -9.38 -0.74 0.23
C PHE A 212 -10.40 -1.13 1.28
N PRO A 213 -11.06 -2.28 1.14
CA PRO A 213 -12.10 -2.70 2.07
C PRO A 213 -11.51 -3.28 3.37
N LEU A 214 -10.64 -2.51 4.03
CA LEU A 214 -9.90 -2.89 5.21
C LEU A 214 -10.42 -2.17 6.46
N VAL A 215 -10.08 -2.69 7.61
CA VAL A 215 -10.53 -2.21 8.93
C VAL A 215 -9.31 -2.06 9.82
N LEU A 216 -9.26 -0.98 10.59
CA LEU A 216 -8.22 -0.79 11.62
C LEU A 216 -8.48 -1.77 12.76
N ASP A 217 -7.63 -2.76 12.88
CA ASP A 217 -7.69 -3.81 13.90
C ASP A 217 -6.33 -4.46 14.15
N TYR A 218 -6.22 -5.17 15.27
CA TYR A 218 -5.11 -6.06 15.56
C TYR A 218 -5.66 -7.43 15.96
N VAL A 219 -4.88 -8.46 15.69
CA VAL A 219 -5.23 -9.83 16.08
C VAL A 219 -4.07 -10.47 16.84
N ILE A 220 -4.39 -11.12 17.97
CA ILE A 220 -3.47 -12.03 18.65
C ILE A 220 -4.04 -13.44 18.53
N VAL A 221 -3.35 -14.31 17.79
CA VAL A 221 -3.70 -15.73 17.68
C VAL A 221 -2.99 -16.51 18.78
N ARG A 222 -3.74 -17.25 19.59
CA ARG A 222 -3.23 -18.17 20.60
C ARG A 222 -3.62 -19.62 20.23
N LYS A 223 -3.13 -20.58 20.99
CA LYS A 223 -3.39 -22.00 20.76
C LYS A 223 -4.90 -22.31 20.64
N ASP A 224 -5.72 -21.79 21.56
CA ASP A 224 -7.14 -22.15 21.66
C ASP A 224 -8.11 -20.96 21.56
N SER A 225 -7.59 -19.73 21.49
CA SER A 225 -8.38 -18.50 21.38
C SER A 225 -7.76 -17.53 20.39
N VAL A 226 -8.49 -16.47 20.09
CA VAL A 226 -8.04 -15.31 19.33
C VAL A 226 -8.55 -14.06 20.04
N ASP A 227 -7.71 -13.03 20.11
CA ASP A 227 -8.10 -11.73 20.63
C ASP A 227 -8.09 -10.73 19.46
N LEU A 228 -9.24 -10.13 19.18
CA LEU A 228 -9.46 -9.11 18.14
C LEU A 228 -9.60 -7.75 18.80
N TYR A 229 -8.72 -6.82 18.47
CA TYR A 229 -8.73 -5.44 18.96
C TYR A 229 -9.28 -4.51 17.89
N ILE A 230 -10.48 -4.00 18.09
CA ILE A 230 -11.23 -3.20 17.11
C ILE A 230 -12.15 -2.19 17.80
N ASP A 231 -12.51 -1.09 17.12
CA ASP A 231 -13.60 -0.23 17.61
C ASP A 231 -14.93 -0.99 17.51
N ASP A 232 -15.53 -1.29 18.65
CA ASP A 232 -16.73 -2.07 18.79
C ASP A 232 -17.94 -1.52 18.00
N SER A 233 -17.97 -0.21 17.78
CA SER A 233 -19.02 0.45 16.99
C SER A 233 -19.08 0.04 15.52
N LYS A 234 -18.01 -0.55 14.98
CA LYS A 234 -17.93 -1.03 13.59
C LYS A 234 -18.63 -2.38 13.38
N LEU A 235 -18.81 -3.15 14.47
CA LEU A 235 -19.26 -4.54 14.40
C LEU A 235 -20.78 -4.66 14.40
N ASN A 236 -21.31 -5.43 13.48
CA ASN A 236 -22.70 -5.86 13.45
C ASN A 236 -22.89 -7.23 14.09
N ASP A 237 -24.15 -7.64 14.32
CA ASP A 237 -24.48 -8.91 14.98
C ASP A 237 -23.91 -10.13 14.22
N ARG A 238 -23.92 -10.08 12.89
CA ARG A 238 -23.39 -11.18 12.06
C ARG A 238 -21.90 -11.41 12.29
N ILE A 239 -21.10 -10.36 12.40
CA ILE A 239 -19.67 -10.47 12.70
C ILE A 239 -19.48 -10.99 14.13
N ARG A 240 -20.21 -10.45 15.10
CA ARG A 240 -20.11 -10.90 16.50
C ARG A 240 -20.45 -12.39 16.67
N GLU A 241 -21.47 -12.88 15.98
CA GLU A 241 -21.83 -14.30 15.98
C GLU A 241 -20.70 -15.16 15.40
N GLU A 242 -20.10 -14.76 14.28
CA GLU A 242 -18.98 -15.50 13.68
C GLU A 242 -17.70 -15.43 14.55
N MET A 243 -17.41 -14.31 15.17
CA MET A 243 -16.30 -14.20 16.12
C MET A 243 -16.51 -15.12 17.33
N ALA A 244 -17.69 -15.10 17.94
CA ALA A 244 -18.02 -15.96 19.08
C ALA A 244 -17.92 -17.46 18.73
N LYS A 245 -18.39 -17.86 17.57
CA LYS A 245 -18.32 -19.23 17.03
C LYS A 245 -16.90 -19.78 16.91
N ASN A 246 -15.95 -18.86 16.62
CA ASN A 246 -14.54 -19.20 16.40
C ASN A 246 -13.66 -18.91 17.63
N ASN A 247 -14.25 -18.70 18.81
CA ASN A 247 -13.54 -18.36 20.05
C ASN A 247 -12.65 -17.12 19.90
N VAL A 248 -13.17 -16.08 19.22
CA VAL A 248 -12.54 -14.79 19.06
C VAL A 248 -13.13 -13.82 20.08
N ASN A 249 -12.30 -13.33 21.00
CA ASN A 249 -12.66 -12.32 21.98
C ASN A 249 -12.47 -10.93 21.37
N ILE A 250 -13.43 -10.03 21.60
CA ILE A 250 -13.40 -8.68 21.07
C ILE A 250 -12.97 -7.72 22.17
N HIS A 251 -11.97 -6.89 21.88
CA HIS A 251 -11.39 -5.90 22.80
C HIS A 251 -11.38 -4.50 22.15
N PRO A 252 -11.38 -3.42 22.95
CA PRO A 252 -11.19 -2.08 22.44
C PRO A 252 -9.85 -1.93 21.67
N TYR A 253 -9.87 -1.23 20.57
CA TYR A 253 -8.74 -1.10 19.62
C TYR A 253 -7.40 -0.75 20.28
N ASN A 254 -7.40 0.24 21.17
CA ASN A 254 -6.18 0.73 21.81
C ASN A 254 -5.66 -0.17 22.95
N ASP A 255 -6.45 -1.12 23.43
CA ASP A 255 -6.04 -2.00 24.56
C ASP A 255 -4.92 -2.96 24.16
N ILE A 256 -4.66 -3.13 22.86
CA ILE A 256 -3.57 -3.97 22.32
C ILE A 256 -2.21 -3.67 22.98
N TYR A 257 -1.87 -2.38 23.18
CA TYR A 257 -0.58 -1.97 23.73
C TYR A 257 -0.42 -2.36 25.21
N GLU A 258 -1.50 -2.31 25.99
CA GLU A 258 -1.51 -2.73 27.39
C GLU A 258 -1.62 -4.25 27.52
N ASP A 259 -2.32 -4.92 26.64
CA ASP A 259 -2.46 -6.38 26.68
C ASP A 259 -1.23 -7.10 26.14
N ALA A 260 -0.52 -6.50 25.18
CA ALA A 260 0.78 -7.01 24.73
C ALA A 260 1.81 -7.10 25.89
N LYS A 261 1.83 -6.13 26.80
CA LYS A 261 2.68 -6.15 27.99
C LYS A 261 2.35 -7.28 28.98
N LYS A 262 1.16 -7.87 28.89
CA LYS A 262 0.69 -8.96 29.74
C LYS A 262 0.93 -10.35 29.14
N ILE A 263 1.49 -10.45 27.94
CA ILE A 263 1.91 -11.73 27.36
C ILE A 263 2.96 -12.35 28.29
N GLY A 264 2.83 -13.65 28.59
CA GLY A 264 3.72 -14.33 29.53
C GLY A 264 5.17 -14.30 29.05
N ALA A 265 6.11 -14.02 29.95
CA ALA A 265 7.55 -13.98 29.62
C ALA A 265 8.10 -15.34 29.15
N ASP A 266 7.39 -16.43 29.43
CA ASP A 266 7.68 -17.80 28.99
C ASP A 266 7.08 -18.13 27.61
N GLU A 267 6.24 -17.25 27.06
CA GLU A 267 5.69 -17.39 25.71
C GLU A 267 6.70 -17.03 24.62
N VAL A 268 6.42 -17.45 23.40
CA VAL A 268 7.20 -17.16 22.20
C VAL A 268 6.27 -16.50 21.18
N ALA A 269 6.55 -15.23 20.85
CA ALA A 269 5.77 -14.45 19.91
C ALA A 269 6.34 -14.55 18.48
N LEU A 270 5.52 -15.01 17.51
CA LEU A 270 5.82 -14.88 16.08
C LEU A 270 5.45 -13.48 15.62
N ILE A 271 6.41 -12.76 15.03
CA ILE A 271 6.27 -11.38 14.59
C ILE A 271 6.85 -11.23 13.18
N ASP A 272 6.10 -10.58 12.30
CA ASP A 272 6.61 -10.09 11.02
C ASP A 272 7.23 -8.70 11.23
N PRO A 273 8.56 -8.55 11.12
CA PRO A 273 9.24 -7.27 11.41
C PRO A 273 8.86 -6.16 10.41
N MET A 274 8.36 -6.50 9.22
CA MET A 274 7.93 -5.53 8.23
C MET A 274 6.49 -5.05 8.43
N LYS A 275 5.69 -5.78 9.20
CA LYS A 275 4.25 -5.54 9.40
C LYS A 275 3.90 -5.12 10.83
N MET A 276 4.73 -5.45 11.78
CA MET A 276 4.56 -5.04 13.18
C MET A 276 5.10 -3.64 13.41
N ASN A 277 4.35 -2.77 14.07
CA ASN A 277 4.88 -1.47 14.44
C ASN A 277 5.87 -1.58 15.62
N TYR A 278 6.83 -0.65 15.61
CA TYR A 278 7.95 -0.67 16.56
C TYR A 278 7.50 -0.49 18.02
N ALA A 279 6.54 0.38 18.31
CA ALA A 279 6.03 0.60 19.67
C ALA A 279 5.40 -0.67 20.25
N LEU A 280 4.62 -1.40 19.46
CA LEU A 280 4.01 -2.66 19.90
C LEU A 280 5.07 -3.75 20.11
N TYR A 281 6.06 -3.87 19.22
CA TYR A 281 7.21 -4.75 19.41
C TYR A 281 7.95 -4.46 20.72
N LYS A 282 8.27 -3.21 21.01
CA LYS A 282 8.99 -2.78 22.23
C LYS A 282 8.18 -3.03 23.51
N SER A 283 6.87 -3.22 23.43
CA SER A 283 6.02 -3.51 24.58
C SER A 283 6.02 -5.00 25.01
N LEU A 284 6.56 -5.90 24.16
CA LEU A 284 6.52 -7.34 24.41
C LEU A 284 7.51 -7.78 25.48
N PRO A 285 7.08 -8.50 26.54
CA PRO A 285 7.95 -9.00 27.59
C PRO A 285 8.55 -10.39 27.27
N CYS A 286 8.13 -11.03 26.18
CA CYS A 286 8.45 -12.42 25.84
C CYS A 286 9.51 -12.50 24.72
N LYS A 287 9.98 -13.72 24.47
CA LYS A 287 10.86 -14.00 23.33
C LYS A 287 10.12 -13.78 22.02
N VAL A 288 10.75 -13.07 21.08
CA VAL A 288 10.28 -12.89 19.72
C VAL A 288 11.01 -13.83 18.77
N VAL A 289 10.25 -14.46 17.87
CA VAL A 289 10.74 -15.18 16.68
C VAL A 289 10.28 -14.38 15.47
N GLU A 290 11.23 -13.91 14.68
CA GLU A 290 10.96 -13.14 13.48
C GLU A 290 10.63 -14.06 12.30
N GLY A 291 9.58 -13.74 11.58
CA GLY A 291 9.15 -14.44 10.38
C GLY A 291 7.99 -13.74 9.70
N ALA A 292 7.88 -13.90 8.39
CA ALA A 292 6.73 -13.37 7.64
C ALA A 292 5.42 -13.94 8.20
N ASN A 293 4.37 -13.13 8.25
CA ASN A 293 3.05 -13.60 8.63
C ASN A 293 2.64 -14.81 7.76
N PRO A 294 2.30 -15.97 8.34
CA PRO A 294 1.88 -17.14 7.56
C PRO A 294 0.72 -16.87 6.60
N THR A 295 -0.12 -15.92 6.96
CA THR A 295 -1.27 -15.44 6.18
C THR A 295 -0.88 -14.83 4.84
N ILE A 296 0.30 -14.21 4.70
CA ILE A 296 0.78 -13.61 3.45
C ILE A 296 0.76 -14.64 2.30
N LEU A 297 1.41 -15.77 2.49
CA LEU A 297 1.44 -16.82 1.47
C LEU A 297 0.08 -17.53 1.33
N MET A 298 -0.63 -17.74 2.45
CA MET A 298 -1.92 -18.41 2.45
C MET A 298 -2.98 -17.66 1.65
N LYS A 299 -3.00 -16.31 1.69
CA LYS A 299 -3.95 -15.50 0.91
C LYS A 299 -3.49 -15.27 -0.52
N ALA A 300 -2.18 -15.25 -0.77
CA ALA A 300 -1.63 -15.11 -2.12
C ALA A 300 -1.99 -16.30 -3.02
N ILE A 301 -2.07 -17.52 -2.48
CA ILE A 301 -2.50 -18.74 -3.19
C ILE A 301 -4.01 -18.85 -3.08
N LYS A 302 -4.73 -18.36 -4.10
CA LYS A 302 -6.20 -18.37 -4.15
C LYS A 302 -6.73 -19.78 -4.26
N ASN A 303 -7.77 -20.08 -3.47
CA ASN A 303 -8.51 -21.34 -3.60
C ASN A 303 -9.41 -21.34 -4.85
N ALA A 304 -9.99 -22.49 -5.17
CA ALA A 304 -10.79 -22.64 -6.40
C ALA A 304 -12.04 -21.71 -6.43
N VAL A 305 -12.63 -21.40 -5.27
CA VAL A 305 -13.78 -20.49 -5.17
C VAL A 305 -13.35 -19.05 -5.43
N GLU A 306 -12.26 -18.61 -4.80
CA GLU A 306 -11.70 -17.28 -5.02
C GLU A 306 -11.29 -17.07 -6.49
N ILE A 307 -10.65 -18.06 -7.14
CA ILE A 307 -10.28 -17.99 -8.56
C ILE A 307 -11.53 -17.83 -9.46
N GLU A 308 -12.59 -18.60 -9.20
CA GLU A 308 -13.80 -18.49 -10.03
C GLU A 308 -14.52 -17.16 -9.79
N ASN A 309 -14.54 -16.67 -8.56
CA ASN A 309 -15.08 -15.38 -8.21
C ASN A 309 -14.29 -14.22 -8.87
N ILE A 310 -12.95 -14.27 -8.86
CA ILE A 310 -12.11 -13.28 -9.57
C ILE A 310 -12.46 -13.25 -11.06
N LYS A 311 -12.61 -14.40 -11.72
CA LYS A 311 -13.02 -14.44 -13.14
C LYS A 311 -14.37 -13.78 -13.37
N ASN A 312 -15.33 -13.96 -12.45
CA ASN A 312 -16.63 -13.31 -12.53
C ASN A 312 -16.53 -11.79 -12.35
N ALA A 313 -15.73 -11.33 -11.37
CA ALA A 313 -15.46 -9.91 -11.15
C ALA A 313 -14.79 -9.28 -12.39
N GLU A 314 -13.76 -9.93 -12.94
CA GLU A 314 -13.06 -9.49 -14.16
C GLU A 314 -14.00 -9.41 -15.39
N LEU A 315 -14.92 -10.35 -15.53
CA LEU A 315 -15.92 -10.31 -16.59
C LEU A 315 -16.85 -9.10 -16.45
N LYS A 316 -17.37 -8.84 -15.25
CA LYS A 316 -18.22 -7.69 -14.94
C LYS A 316 -17.52 -6.38 -15.21
N ASP A 317 -16.29 -6.25 -14.74
CA ASP A 317 -15.50 -5.02 -14.92
C ASP A 317 -15.09 -4.82 -16.38
N SER A 318 -14.72 -5.88 -17.10
CA SER A 318 -14.44 -5.84 -18.53
C SER A 318 -15.65 -5.36 -19.35
N ILE A 319 -16.88 -5.70 -18.94
CA ILE A 319 -18.12 -5.20 -19.57
C ILE A 319 -18.24 -3.69 -19.34
N ALA A 320 -18.03 -3.22 -18.09
CA ALA A 320 -18.09 -1.79 -17.76
C ALA A 320 -17.04 -1.00 -18.55
N LEU A 321 -15.79 -1.48 -18.54
CA LEU A 321 -14.68 -0.84 -19.27
C LEU A 321 -14.90 -0.84 -20.80
N THR A 322 -15.46 -1.91 -21.38
CA THR A 322 -15.78 -1.96 -22.80
C THR A 322 -16.86 -0.93 -23.18
N LYS A 323 -17.90 -0.80 -22.36
CA LYS A 323 -18.93 0.25 -22.52
C LYS A 323 -18.30 1.64 -22.42
N PHE A 324 -17.38 1.84 -21.48
CA PHE A 324 -16.67 3.10 -21.29
C PHE A 324 -15.81 3.47 -22.51
N ILE A 325 -14.95 2.56 -22.98
CA ILE A 325 -14.12 2.79 -24.19
C ILE A 325 -14.99 3.13 -25.39
N TYR A 326 -16.10 2.42 -25.58
CA TYR A 326 -17.06 2.72 -26.64
C TYR A 326 -17.64 4.13 -26.48
N TRP A 327 -18.05 4.51 -25.26
CA TRP A 327 -18.62 5.82 -24.97
C TRP A 327 -17.60 6.93 -25.23
N VAL A 328 -16.34 6.81 -24.77
CA VAL A 328 -15.27 7.78 -25.04
C VAL A 328 -15.07 7.94 -26.54
N LYS A 329 -14.86 6.84 -27.28
CA LYS A 329 -14.62 6.87 -28.73
C LYS A 329 -15.76 7.46 -29.55
N LYS A 330 -17.00 7.37 -29.07
CA LYS A 330 -18.19 7.91 -29.76
C LYS A 330 -18.45 9.38 -29.47
N ASN A 331 -17.89 9.92 -28.38
CA ASN A 331 -18.31 11.21 -27.87
C ASN A 331 -17.20 12.25 -27.70
N TYR A 332 -15.92 11.86 -27.71
CA TYR A 332 -14.80 12.79 -27.45
C TYR A 332 -14.75 14.00 -28.39
N ASP A 333 -15.34 13.90 -29.59
CA ASP A 333 -15.44 14.94 -30.60
C ASP A 333 -16.81 15.62 -30.66
N LYS A 334 -17.77 15.23 -29.79
CA LYS A 334 -19.16 15.71 -29.79
C LYS A 334 -19.59 16.43 -28.54
N MET A 335 -18.90 16.13 -27.42
CA MET A 335 -19.14 16.76 -26.14
C MET A 335 -17.81 16.91 -25.39
N GLU A 336 -17.76 17.84 -24.44
CA GLU A 336 -16.60 17.95 -23.57
C GLU A 336 -16.52 16.74 -22.65
N ILE A 337 -15.40 16.04 -22.71
CA ILE A 337 -15.03 14.95 -21.80
C ILE A 337 -13.68 15.33 -21.21
N THR A 338 -13.59 15.34 -19.88
CA THR A 338 -12.35 15.56 -19.12
C THR A 338 -11.90 14.27 -18.47
N GLU A 339 -10.70 14.27 -17.90
CA GLU A 339 -10.18 13.13 -17.13
C GLU A 339 -11.11 12.79 -15.95
N LEU A 340 -11.57 13.81 -15.20
CA LEU A 340 -12.53 13.64 -14.08
C LEU A 340 -13.86 13.07 -14.58
N SER A 341 -14.44 13.65 -15.62
CA SER A 341 -15.72 13.17 -16.15
C SER A 341 -15.61 11.76 -16.75
N ALA A 342 -14.45 11.40 -17.27
CA ALA A 342 -14.14 10.04 -17.71
C ALA A 342 -14.09 9.05 -16.54
N SER A 343 -13.44 9.45 -15.43
CA SER A 343 -13.40 8.69 -14.18
C SER A 343 -14.80 8.42 -13.64
N ASP A 344 -15.60 9.49 -13.46
CA ASP A 344 -16.99 9.40 -12.98
C ASP A 344 -17.85 8.48 -13.87
N LYS A 345 -17.65 8.57 -15.19
CA LYS A 345 -18.40 7.73 -16.15
C LYS A 345 -18.07 6.25 -16.00
N LEU A 346 -16.80 5.91 -15.81
CA LEU A 346 -16.39 4.51 -15.64
C LEU A 346 -16.90 3.94 -14.31
N THR A 347 -16.75 4.68 -13.22
CA THR A 347 -17.29 4.31 -11.89
C THR A 347 -18.81 4.10 -11.96
N ALA A 348 -19.55 4.97 -12.66
CA ALA A 348 -21.00 4.80 -12.87
C ALA A 348 -21.34 3.51 -13.64
N LEU A 349 -20.56 3.14 -14.65
CA LEU A 349 -20.76 1.90 -15.41
C LEU A 349 -20.42 0.64 -14.60
N ARG A 350 -19.45 0.72 -13.68
CA ARG A 350 -19.16 -0.33 -12.71
C ARG A 350 -20.29 -0.50 -11.70
N ALA A 351 -20.86 0.61 -11.25
CA ALA A 351 -21.99 0.59 -10.32
C ALA A 351 -23.26 -0.06 -10.89
N GLU A 352 -23.36 -0.20 -12.22
CA GLU A 352 -24.43 -0.98 -12.87
C GLU A 352 -24.24 -2.52 -12.71
N GLN A 353 -23.05 -2.97 -12.33
CA GLN A 353 -22.73 -4.39 -12.19
C GLN A 353 -23.16 -4.93 -10.83
N GLU A 354 -23.71 -6.14 -10.80
CA GLU A 354 -24.12 -6.79 -9.56
C GLU A 354 -22.91 -7.04 -8.65
N GLY A 355 -23.07 -6.70 -7.36
CA GLY A 355 -22.06 -6.94 -6.35
C GLY A 355 -20.94 -5.90 -6.29
N TYR A 356 -20.99 -4.85 -7.11
CA TYR A 356 -20.05 -3.73 -7.01
C TYR A 356 -20.17 -3.03 -5.66
N ILE A 357 -19.03 -2.75 -5.05
CA ILE A 357 -18.92 -2.09 -3.73
C ILE A 357 -18.33 -0.69 -3.91
N ARG A 358 -17.20 -0.58 -4.62
CA ARG A 358 -16.43 0.65 -4.85
C ARG A 358 -15.37 0.44 -5.92
N ASP A 359 -14.63 1.46 -6.30
CA ASP A 359 -13.38 1.26 -7.06
C ASP A 359 -12.33 0.58 -6.16
N SER A 360 -11.47 -0.26 -6.73
CA SER A 360 -10.45 -1.04 -6.00
C SER A 360 -9.19 -0.23 -5.69
N PHE A 361 -8.99 0.89 -6.38
CA PHE A 361 -7.98 1.93 -6.13
C PHE A 361 -8.43 3.24 -6.79
N GLU A 362 -7.71 4.33 -6.51
CA GLU A 362 -8.04 5.65 -7.07
C GLU A 362 -7.96 5.61 -8.60
N PRO A 363 -9.07 5.86 -9.33
CA PRO A 363 -9.08 5.73 -10.78
C PRO A 363 -8.10 6.70 -11.45
N LEU A 364 -7.12 6.16 -12.16
CA LEU A 364 -6.18 6.92 -12.95
C LEU A 364 -6.72 7.06 -14.37
N GLN A 365 -7.20 8.27 -14.70
CA GLN A 365 -7.54 8.66 -16.06
C GLN A 365 -6.55 9.73 -16.48
N ALA A 366 -5.60 9.41 -17.37
CA ALA A 366 -4.53 10.31 -17.73
C ALA A 366 -4.47 10.54 -19.24
N PHE A 367 -4.61 11.79 -19.65
CA PHE A 367 -4.58 12.17 -21.05
C PHE A 367 -3.25 12.84 -21.42
N GLY A 368 -2.64 12.38 -22.51
CA GLY A 368 -1.42 12.97 -23.03
C GLY A 368 -0.24 12.88 -22.03
N GLU A 369 0.32 14.01 -21.65
CA GLU A 369 1.49 14.09 -20.77
C GLU A 369 1.22 13.67 -19.31
N HIS A 370 -0.01 13.75 -18.84
CA HIS A 370 -0.37 13.26 -17.50
C HIS A 370 -0.12 11.76 -17.34
N ALA A 371 -0.21 11.01 -18.43
CA ALA A 371 0.11 9.59 -18.44
C ALA A 371 1.59 9.27 -18.17
N ALA A 372 2.47 10.26 -18.11
CA ALA A 372 3.85 10.10 -17.66
C ALA A 372 4.01 9.97 -16.14
N MET A 373 2.96 10.26 -15.38
CA MET A 373 2.94 10.12 -13.92
C MET A 373 2.18 8.85 -13.53
N MET A 374 2.91 7.84 -13.07
CA MET A 374 2.39 6.47 -12.84
C MET A 374 1.30 6.36 -11.75
N HIS A 375 1.18 7.35 -10.89
CA HIS A 375 0.17 7.43 -9.84
C HIS A 375 -0.60 8.76 -9.94
N TYR A 376 -0.79 9.25 -11.18
CA TYR A 376 -1.58 10.45 -11.42
C TYR A 376 -3.04 10.19 -11.08
N ALA A 377 -3.61 11.06 -10.25
CA ALA A 377 -5.05 11.16 -10.05
C ALA A 377 -5.50 12.55 -10.52
N PRO A 378 -6.48 12.64 -11.43
CA PRO A 378 -6.98 13.94 -11.86
C PRO A 378 -7.63 14.69 -10.70
N SER A 379 -7.34 15.98 -10.58
CA SER A 379 -7.97 16.88 -9.61
C SER A 379 -8.64 18.04 -10.36
N LYS A 380 -9.41 18.86 -9.64
CA LYS A 380 -10.03 20.05 -10.26
C LYS A 380 -9.00 21.03 -10.83
N GLU A 381 -7.81 21.04 -10.27
CA GLU A 381 -6.70 21.91 -10.66
C GLU A 381 -5.93 21.38 -11.87
N THR A 382 -5.89 20.05 -12.05
CA THR A 382 -5.11 19.38 -13.08
C THR A 382 -5.95 18.83 -14.23
N ASP A 383 -7.27 18.79 -14.08
CA ASP A 383 -8.21 18.21 -15.04
C ASP A 383 -8.07 18.80 -16.45
N VAL A 384 -7.95 17.96 -17.46
CA VAL A 384 -7.83 18.37 -18.85
C VAL A 384 -8.89 17.74 -19.75
N VAL A 385 -9.23 18.46 -20.80
CA VAL A 385 -10.19 18.00 -21.82
C VAL A 385 -9.51 17.03 -22.79
N LEU A 386 -10.16 15.89 -23.04
CA LEU A 386 -9.74 14.91 -24.03
C LEU A 386 -9.90 15.49 -25.46
N LYS A 387 -8.87 15.31 -26.30
CA LYS A 387 -8.82 15.88 -27.65
C LYS A 387 -8.35 14.85 -28.68
N GLU A 388 -8.69 15.09 -29.94
CA GLU A 388 -8.14 14.34 -31.06
C GLU A 388 -6.61 14.43 -31.10
N GLY A 389 -5.97 13.35 -31.51
CA GLY A 389 -4.50 13.26 -31.62
C GLY A 389 -3.78 12.81 -30.34
N GLY A 390 -4.52 12.54 -29.24
CA GLY A 390 -4.01 12.07 -27.98
C GLY A 390 -4.37 10.63 -27.65
N MET A 391 -3.89 10.18 -26.51
CA MET A 391 -4.22 8.88 -25.91
C MET A 391 -4.70 9.10 -24.49
N LEU A 392 -5.78 8.42 -24.10
CA LEU A 392 -6.26 8.31 -22.73
C LEU A 392 -5.78 6.99 -22.15
N LEU A 393 -4.96 7.06 -21.12
CA LEU A 393 -4.60 5.93 -20.28
C LEU A 393 -5.64 5.84 -19.17
N SER A 394 -6.27 4.68 -19.05
CA SER A 394 -7.22 4.35 -18.01
C SER A 394 -6.68 3.18 -17.20
N ASP A 395 -6.12 3.46 -16.02
CA ASP A 395 -5.64 2.47 -15.06
C ASP A 395 -6.61 2.47 -13.88
N THR A 396 -7.43 1.44 -13.79
CA THR A 396 -8.63 1.47 -12.95
C THR A 396 -9.07 0.07 -12.56
N GLY A 397 -9.79 -0.06 -11.45
CA GLY A 397 -10.35 -1.33 -11.04
C GLY A 397 -11.61 -1.18 -10.21
N GLY A 398 -12.36 -2.26 -10.05
CA GLY A 398 -13.56 -2.35 -9.22
C GLY A 398 -13.41 -3.36 -8.09
N GLY A 399 -13.95 -3.05 -6.93
CA GLY A 399 -14.14 -3.97 -5.82
C GLY A 399 -15.56 -4.54 -5.84
N TYR A 400 -15.66 -5.85 -5.92
CA TYR A 400 -16.90 -6.62 -5.92
C TYR A 400 -16.88 -7.62 -4.76
N TYR A 401 -18.03 -8.12 -4.30
CA TYR A 401 -18.03 -9.23 -3.32
C TYR A 401 -17.23 -10.45 -3.81
N GLU A 402 -17.10 -10.61 -5.13
CA GLU A 402 -16.36 -11.68 -5.79
C GLU A 402 -14.85 -11.39 -5.94
N GLY A 403 -14.37 -10.26 -5.44
CA GLY A 403 -12.95 -9.88 -5.50
C GLY A 403 -12.73 -8.48 -6.05
N SER A 404 -11.47 -8.10 -6.16
CA SER A 404 -11.05 -6.86 -6.80
C SER A 404 -10.74 -7.09 -8.27
N THR A 405 -10.67 -6.02 -9.07
CA THR A 405 -10.12 -6.01 -10.43
C THR A 405 -9.06 -4.93 -10.56
N ASP A 406 -8.17 -5.10 -11.53
CA ASP A 406 -7.13 -4.16 -11.89
C ASP A 406 -6.91 -4.24 -13.41
N ILE A 407 -7.40 -3.25 -14.13
CA ILE A 407 -7.41 -3.27 -15.59
C ILE A 407 -6.90 -1.95 -16.13
N THR A 408 -5.79 -1.99 -16.87
CA THR A 408 -5.27 -0.83 -17.59
C THR A 408 -5.55 -0.93 -19.09
N ARG A 409 -6.04 0.15 -19.71
CA ARG A 409 -6.21 0.27 -21.16
C ARG A 409 -5.84 1.66 -21.63
N THR A 410 -5.16 1.72 -22.79
CA THR A 410 -4.86 2.99 -23.47
C THR A 410 -5.76 3.15 -24.70
N THR A 411 -6.60 4.18 -24.68
CA THR A 411 -7.55 4.50 -25.73
C THR A 411 -7.03 5.61 -26.62
N VAL A 412 -6.84 5.32 -27.92
CA VAL A 412 -6.42 6.30 -28.92
C VAL A 412 -7.62 7.11 -29.39
N LEU A 413 -7.48 8.44 -29.42
CA LEU A 413 -8.49 9.40 -29.89
C LEU A 413 -8.02 10.02 -31.21
N GLY A 414 -8.65 9.59 -32.31
CA GLY A 414 -8.28 10.04 -33.66
C GLY A 414 -6.93 9.50 -34.15
N HIS A 415 -6.11 10.38 -34.74
CA HIS A 415 -4.82 10.03 -35.31
C HIS A 415 -3.67 10.38 -34.37
N ILE A 416 -2.78 9.43 -34.12
CA ILE A 416 -1.56 9.63 -33.32
C ILE A 416 -0.31 9.60 -34.20
N THR A 417 0.78 10.19 -33.69
CA THR A 417 2.07 10.25 -34.38
C THR A 417 2.71 8.87 -34.59
N PRO A 418 3.58 8.69 -35.60
CA PRO A 418 4.35 7.45 -35.76
C PRO A 418 5.20 7.12 -34.54
N GLU A 419 5.69 8.11 -33.81
CA GLU A 419 6.46 7.94 -32.58
C GLU A 419 5.62 7.32 -31.49
N LEU A 420 4.44 7.85 -31.19
CA LEU A 420 3.50 7.28 -30.22
C LEU A 420 3.11 5.84 -30.57
N LYS A 421 2.88 5.56 -31.88
CA LYS A 421 2.63 4.18 -32.33
C LYS A 421 3.80 3.25 -32.05
N LYS A 422 5.03 3.73 -32.25
CA LYS A 422 6.25 2.94 -31.97
C LYS A 422 6.33 2.57 -30.49
N TYR A 423 6.11 3.52 -29.58
CA TYR A 423 6.16 3.27 -28.15
C TYR A 423 5.02 2.36 -27.70
N TYR A 424 3.80 2.65 -28.10
CA TYR A 424 2.65 1.79 -27.80
C TYR A 424 2.91 0.33 -28.24
N THR A 425 3.47 0.14 -29.44
CA THR A 425 3.79 -1.19 -29.97
C THR A 425 4.87 -1.88 -29.15
N ALA A 426 5.88 -1.15 -28.68
CA ALA A 426 6.93 -1.70 -27.83
C ALA A 426 6.37 -2.17 -26.48
N VAL A 427 5.52 -1.36 -25.84
CA VAL A 427 4.84 -1.72 -24.58
C VAL A 427 3.90 -2.91 -24.79
N TYR A 428 3.14 -2.94 -25.88
CA TYR A 428 2.30 -4.08 -26.23
C TYR A 428 3.11 -5.38 -26.40
N ARG A 429 4.27 -5.29 -27.07
CA ARG A 429 5.19 -6.44 -27.19
C ARG A 429 5.74 -6.86 -25.85
N ALA A 430 6.08 -5.93 -24.97
CA ALA A 430 6.54 -6.18 -23.60
C ALA A 430 5.55 -7.05 -22.84
N MET A 431 4.28 -6.63 -22.83
CA MET A 431 3.18 -7.38 -22.22
C MET A 431 3.03 -8.78 -22.85
N GLN A 432 2.98 -8.86 -24.18
CA GLN A 432 2.82 -10.14 -24.86
C GLN A 432 3.98 -11.11 -24.59
N HIS A 433 5.21 -10.64 -24.42
CA HIS A 433 6.36 -11.49 -24.09
C HIS A 433 6.22 -12.07 -22.68
N LEU A 434 5.77 -11.26 -21.71
CA LEU A 434 5.61 -11.70 -20.34
C LEU A 434 4.40 -12.65 -20.21
N SER A 435 3.24 -12.28 -20.72
CA SER A 435 2.02 -13.09 -20.64
C SER A 435 2.12 -14.45 -21.36
N ALA A 436 2.94 -14.54 -22.40
CA ALA A 436 3.18 -15.78 -23.14
C ALA A 436 4.33 -16.63 -22.56
N ALA A 437 4.96 -16.21 -21.47
CA ALA A 437 6.12 -16.88 -20.91
C ALA A 437 5.77 -18.28 -20.36
N ASN A 438 6.55 -19.27 -20.74
CA ASN A 438 6.56 -20.59 -20.11
C ASN A 438 7.83 -20.70 -19.26
N PHE A 439 7.69 -21.08 -18.00
CA PHE A 439 8.81 -21.18 -17.07
C PHE A 439 8.68 -22.40 -16.16
N LEU A 440 9.80 -22.82 -15.59
CA LEU A 440 9.82 -23.94 -14.66
C LEU A 440 9.34 -23.53 -13.28
N TYR A 441 8.65 -24.43 -12.58
CA TYR A 441 8.30 -24.25 -11.18
C TYR A 441 9.56 -23.94 -10.34
N GLY A 442 9.40 -23.08 -9.37
CA GLY A 442 10.52 -22.54 -8.58
C GLY A 442 11.10 -21.24 -9.14
N ASN A 443 10.54 -20.72 -10.23
CA ASN A 443 10.97 -19.44 -10.80
C ASN A 443 10.37 -18.25 -10.04
N HIS A 444 11.02 -17.09 -10.15
CA HIS A 444 10.70 -15.85 -9.44
C HIS A 444 10.44 -14.70 -10.41
N GLY A 445 9.72 -13.67 -9.95
CA GLY A 445 9.37 -12.52 -10.77
C GLY A 445 10.55 -11.76 -11.35
N TRP A 446 11.66 -11.64 -10.61
CA TRP A 446 12.85 -10.94 -11.11
C TRP A 446 13.51 -11.60 -12.35
N SER A 447 13.39 -12.91 -12.51
CA SER A 447 13.93 -13.59 -13.69
C SER A 447 13.01 -13.51 -14.90
N LEU A 448 11.73 -13.21 -14.71
CA LEU A 448 10.75 -13.09 -15.79
C LEU A 448 10.52 -11.64 -16.22
N ASP A 449 10.71 -10.69 -15.35
CA ASP A 449 10.52 -9.26 -15.63
C ASP A 449 11.34 -8.76 -16.84
N VAL A 450 12.49 -9.37 -17.10
CA VAL A 450 13.33 -9.05 -18.28
C VAL A 450 12.57 -9.26 -19.60
N LEU A 451 11.62 -10.19 -19.65
CA LEU A 451 10.83 -10.43 -20.85
C LEU A 451 9.95 -9.24 -21.22
N ALA A 452 9.44 -8.53 -20.21
CA ALA A 452 8.72 -7.28 -20.39
C ALA A 452 9.66 -6.12 -20.74
N ARG A 453 10.84 -6.04 -20.12
CA ARG A 453 11.74 -4.89 -20.29
C ARG A 453 12.51 -4.91 -21.60
N GLN A 454 12.86 -6.07 -22.13
CA GLN A 454 13.71 -6.17 -23.32
C GLN A 454 13.23 -5.31 -24.50
N PRO A 455 11.93 -5.29 -24.91
CA PRO A 455 11.48 -4.44 -26.02
C PRO A 455 11.67 -2.94 -25.77
N ILE A 456 11.74 -2.52 -24.52
CA ILE A 456 11.93 -1.14 -24.11
C ILE A 456 13.43 -0.82 -24.02
N TRP A 457 14.25 -1.73 -23.49
CA TRP A 457 15.71 -1.60 -23.48
C TRP A 457 16.31 -1.54 -24.89
N ASP A 458 15.74 -2.26 -25.87
CA ASP A 458 16.11 -2.17 -27.29
C ASP A 458 15.92 -0.74 -27.86
N MET A 459 15.16 0.11 -27.17
CA MET A 459 14.95 1.51 -27.51
C MET A 459 15.81 2.46 -26.64
N ASN A 460 16.73 1.96 -25.83
CA ASN A 460 17.49 2.70 -24.81
C ASN A 460 16.59 3.43 -23.80
N LYS A 461 15.50 2.78 -23.40
CA LYS A 461 14.52 3.26 -22.41
C LYS A 461 14.30 2.19 -21.35
N ASP A 462 13.67 2.55 -20.22
CA ASP A 462 13.26 1.59 -19.19
C ASP A 462 11.95 2.00 -18.54
N PHE A 463 11.27 1.03 -17.92
CA PHE A 463 10.17 1.29 -16.99
C PHE A 463 10.74 1.73 -15.64
N GLN A 464 10.21 2.81 -15.07
CA GLN A 464 10.61 3.34 -13.76
C GLN A 464 9.90 2.65 -12.58
N CYS A 465 9.19 1.56 -12.84
CA CYS A 465 8.42 0.78 -11.87
C CYS A 465 8.56 -0.73 -12.11
N GLY A 466 7.95 -1.55 -11.25
CA GLY A 466 7.69 -2.95 -11.54
C GLY A 466 6.76 -3.11 -12.74
N THR A 467 6.75 -4.28 -13.36
CA THR A 467 5.93 -4.58 -14.53
C THR A 467 4.72 -5.47 -14.18
N GLY A 468 4.52 -5.75 -12.90
CA GLY A 468 3.37 -6.46 -12.36
C GLY A 468 3.57 -6.79 -10.89
N HIS A 469 2.49 -7.14 -10.22
CA HIS A 469 2.44 -7.43 -8.79
C HIS A 469 1.44 -8.51 -8.46
N GLY A 470 1.55 -9.12 -7.27
CA GLY A 470 0.53 -10.00 -6.73
C GLY A 470 -0.77 -9.24 -6.48
N PHE A 471 -1.89 -9.93 -6.59
CA PHE A 471 -3.22 -9.34 -6.67
C PHE A 471 -4.11 -9.78 -5.50
N GLY A 472 -4.62 -8.81 -4.73
CA GLY A 472 -5.42 -9.07 -3.53
C GLY A 472 -6.89 -9.40 -3.82
N TYR A 473 -7.44 -10.37 -3.09
CA TYR A 473 -8.85 -10.74 -3.15
C TYR A 473 -9.69 -9.87 -2.23
N LEU A 474 -10.32 -8.83 -2.76
CA LEU A 474 -11.10 -7.84 -2.00
C LEU A 474 -10.33 -7.36 -0.75
N GLY A 475 -9.15 -6.83 -0.99
CA GLY A 475 -8.18 -6.31 -0.04
C GLY A 475 -7.31 -5.24 -0.70
N SER A 476 -6.06 -5.07 -0.27
CA SER A 476 -5.09 -4.23 -0.97
C SER A 476 -4.82 -4.78 -2.36
N ILE A 477 -4.74 -3.89 -3.35
CA ILE A 477 -4.54 -4.31 -4.74
C ILE A 477 -3.14 -4.91 -4.93
N HIS A 478 -2.11 -4.33 -4.30
CA HIS A 478 -0.75 -4.86 -4.30
C HIS A 478 -0.60 -5.91 -3.19
N GLU A 479 -0.51 -7.18 -3.56
CA GLU A 479 -0.41 -8.28 -2.60
C GLU A 479 0.95 -8.99 -2.69
N PRO A 480 1.75 -9.00 -1.61
CA PRO A 480 2.96 -9.82 -1.56
C PRO A 480 2.59 -11.33 -1.51
N PRO A 481 3.51 -12.29 -1.73
CA PRO A 481 4.96 -12.12 -1.75
C PRO A 481 5.59 -12.20 -3.14
N THR A 482 4.87 -11.91 -4.21
CA THR A 482 5.37 -12.00 -5.59
C THR A 482 5.10 -10.72 -6.38
N GLY A 483 5.90 -10.51 -7.42
CA GLY A 483 5.74 -9.41 -8.37
C GLY A 483 6.79 -9.49 -9.47
N PHE A 484 6.60 -8.74 -10.56
CA PHE A 484 7.56 -8.62 -11.64
C PHE A 484 8.41 -7.37 -11.46
N ARG A 485 9.70 -7.58 -11.11
CA ARG A 485 10.65 -6.50 -10.86
C ARG A 485 12.07 -7.05 -11.05
N TRP A 486 12.89 -6.41 -11.87
CA TRP A 486 14.23 -6.90 -12.19
C TRP A 486 15.25 -6.80 -11.04
N TYR A 487 14.93 -6.02 -10.01
CA TYR A 487 15.75 -5.87 -8.82
C TYR A 487 14.92 -6.18 -7.56
N ILE A 488 15.58 -6.59 -6.51
CA ILE A 488 14.96 -6.91 -5.23
C ILE A 488 14.77 -5.61 -4.45
N VAL A 489 13.54 -5.37 -3.98
CA VAL A 489 13.21 -4.31 -3.02
C VAL A 489 12.89 -4.99 -1.70
N PRO A 490 13.79 -4.95 -0.70
CA PRO A 490 13.62 -5.69 0.56
C PRO A 490 12.30 -5.40 1.26
N SER A 491 11.87 -4.13 1.29
CA SER A 491 10.63 -3.69 1.92
C SER A 491 9.35 -4.20 1.25
N LYS A 492 9.43 -4.69 0.01
CA LYS A 492 8.27 -5.22 -0.74
C LYS A 492 8.03 -6.71 -0.51
N ASN A 493 9.00 -7.45 0.06
CA ASN A 493 8.94 -8.89 0.32
C ASN A 493 8.47 -9.71 -0.92
N GLU A 494 8.91 -9.33 -2.12
CA GLU A 494 8.51 -9.90 -3.42
C GLU A 494 9.49 -10.97 -3.91
N HIS A 495 9.98 -11.84 -3.02
CA HIS A 495 11.01 -12.83 -3.42
C HIS A 495 10.51 -14.26 -3.45
N HIS A 496 9.24 -14.48 -3.17
CA HIS A 496 8.70 -15.82 -3.24
C HIS A 496 8.59 -16.31 -4.70
N GLN A 497 8.78 -17.60 -4.92
CA GLN A 497 8.53 -18.22 -6.23
C GLN A 497 7.04 -18.11 -6.60
N PHE A 498 6.74 -18.34 -7.87
CA PHE A 498 5.35 -18.46 -8.31
C PHE A 498 4.77 -19.82 -7.96
N ASP A 499 3.73 -19.82 -7.12
CA ASP A 499 2.97 -21.02 -6.80
C ASP A 499 1.64 -21.07 -7.57
N PRO A 500 1.17 -22.30 -7.95
CA PRO A 500 -0.16 -22.43 -8.57
C PRO A 500 -1.27 -21.88 -7.68
N GLY A 501 -2.13 -21.04 -8.26
CA GLY A 501 -3.19 -20.32 -7.55
C GLY A 501 -2.88 -18.86 -7.24
N MET A 502 -1.64 -18.41 -7.42
CA MET A 502 -1.32 -16.98 -7.36
C MET A 502 -1.90 -16.25 -8.56
N VAL A 503 -2.46 -15.06 -8.32
CA VAL A 503 -2.94 -14.13 -9.33
C VAL A 503 -1.99 -12.94 -9.35
N ILE A 504 -1.55 -12.55 -10.56
CA ILE A 504 -0.49 -11.55 -10.75
C ILE A 504 -0.86 -10.68 -11.92
N THR A 505 -0.68 -9.36 -11.79
CA THR A 505 -0.91 -8.42 -12.88
C THR A 505 0.21 -8.49 -13.92
N ASP A 506 -0.14 -8.22 -15.17
CA ASP A 506 0.77 -7.96 -16.30
C ASP A 506 0.39 -6.59 -16.86
N GLU A 507 1.06 -5.52 -16.37
CA GLU A 507 0.53 -4.15 -16.45
C GLU A 507 1.39 -3.16 -17.26
N GLN A 508 2.15 -3.62 -18.24
CA GLN A 508 2.92 -2.71 -19.09
C GLN A 508 2.06 -1.93 -20.09
N ILE A 509 0.92 -2.46 -20.51
CA ILE A 509 0.11 -1.90 -21.61
C ILE A 509 -0.47 -0.52 -21.30
N GLY A 510 -0.61 -0.09 -20.13
CA GLY A 510 -1.16 1.22 -19.85
C GLY A 510 -0.12 2.33 -19.74
N ARG A 511 1.12 1.96 -19.54
CA ARG A 511 2.19 2.89 -19.11
C ARG A 511 3.21 3.12 -20.22
N ALA A 512 2.76 3.66 -21.36
CA ALA A 512 3.63 4.06 -22.46
C ALA A 512 4.45 5.32 -22.11
N HIS A 513 5.21 5.25 -21.01
CA HIS A 513 6.11 6.33 -20.58
C HIS A 513 7.52 6.02 -21.01
N VAL A 514 7.81 6.46 -22.18
CA VAL A 514 9.14 6.26 -22.72
C VAL A 514 9.75 7.59 -23.08
#